data_c11229fd21fd8bbc901dd5c638d2b10c
#
_entry.id   c11229fd21fd8bbc901dd5c638d2b10c
#
_cell.length_a   1.000
_cell.length_b   1.000
_cell.length_c   1.000
_cell.angle_alpha   90.00
_cell.angle_beta   90.00
_cell.angle_gamma   90.00
#
_symmetry.space_group_name_H-M   'P 1'
#
loop_
_entity.id
_entity.type
_entity.pdbx_description
1 polymer ?
#
loop_
_entity_poly.entity_id
_entity_poly.type
_entity_poly.pdbx_seq_one_letter_code
_entity_poly.pdbx_strand_id
1 'polypeptide(L)'
;MLRRLRIGISALLFVLISFFFLDFAEILPNSFHRLAHLQFIPAIFSLSIGILLFLIVLTLLFGRVYCSTICPMGILQDVIARISKATGKKKKRYSYSPAKNKLRWGVLGLTVVGFLCGFTFIVGLLDPYSAYGRVVVHIFKPIYMLGNNLLESLFARFDNYTFYQVDTSILSISSLLIAIITLAVIFVMAWKHGRTWCNTICPVGTILGLLSRFSLFKVRIDTAKCNGCGLCATKCKAACINSKEHAIDYSRCVDCFNCLGVCKQKALVYAPSLKKQSDVETPAPSSPDLDSSKRRFWLPVLLLPEQPPNSSPKPRNL
;
A
#
# COMPACT_ATOMS: atom_id res chain seq x y z
N MET A 1 -12.60 14.77 -11.89
CA MET A 1 -11.51 14.72 -12.86
C MET A 1 -10.32 13.91 -12.32
N LEU A 2 -9.67 14.25 -11.22
CA LEU A 2 -8.48 13.57 -10.64
C LEU A 2 -8.61 12.04 -10.52
N ARG A 3 -9.74 11.53 -10.02
CA ARG A 3 -9.97 10.08 -9.90
C ARG A 3 -9.95 9.37 -11.25
N ARG A 4 -10.57 9.93 -12.30
CA ARG A 4 -10.61 9.32 -13.64
C ARG A 4 -9.22 9.31 -14.27
N LEU A 5 -8.50 10.43 -14.18
CA LEU A 5 -7.12 10.55 -14.65
C LEU A 5 -6.20 9.51 -13.96
N ARG A 6 -6.25 9.43 -12.63
CA ARG A 6 -5.49 8.41 -11.89
C ARG A 6 -5.80 6.98 -12.35
N ILE A 7 -7.09 6.65 -12.55
CA ILE A 7 -7.48 5.30 -12.99
C ILE A 7 -6.92 5.01 -14.38
N GLY A 8 -6.98 5.96 -15.31
CA GLY A 8 -6.42 5.79 -16.65
C GLY A 8 -4.92 5.56 -16.62
N ILE A 9 -4.16 6.42 -15.93
CA ILE A 9 -2.71 6.27 -15.78
C ILE A 9 -2.36 4.93 -15.11
N SER A 10 -3.07 4.57 -14.03
CA SER A 10 -2.79 3.30 -13.33
C SER A 10 -3.10 2.07 -14.17
N ALA A 11 -4.15 2.10 -14.98
CA ALA A 11 -4.48 0.99 -15.89
C ALA A 11 -3.43 0.85 -16.99
N LEU A 12 -3.01 1.97 -17.60
CA LEU A 12 -1.95 1.98 -18.61
C LEU A 12 -0.64 1.39 -18.07
N LEU A 13 -0.17 1.91 -16.92
CA LEU A 13 1.08 1.45 -16.32
C LEU A 13 1.00 -0.02 -15.87
N PHE A 14 -0.15 -0.45 -15.34
CA PHE A 14 -0.37 -1.84 -14.94
C PHE A 14 -0.28 -2.78 -16.14
N VAL A 15 -0.91 -2.43 -17.25
CA VAL A 15 -0.87 -3.21 -18.48
C VAL A 15 0.58 -3.27 -19.01
N LEU A 16 1.26 -2.13 -19.11
CA LEU A 16 2.65 -2.07 -19.59
C LEU A 16 3.60 -2.92 -18.73
N ILE A 17 3.51 -2.82 -17.40
CA ILE A 17 4.34 -3.62 -16.49
C ILE A 17 3.96 -5.11 -16.59
N SER A 18 2.68 -5.45 -16.74
CA SER A 18 2.26 -6.84 -16.91
C SER A 18 2.79 -7.44 -18.22
N PHE A 19 2.72 -6.70 -19.31
CA PHE A 19 3.29 -7.13 -20.59
C PHE A 19 4.80 -7.32 -20.51
N PHE A 20 5.52 -6.44 -19.80
CA PHE A 20 6.96 -6.61 -19.56
C PHE A 20 7.30 -7.96 -18.92
N PHE A 21 6.51 -8.40 -17.92
CA PHE A 21 6.72 -9.71 -17.30
C PHE A 21 6.23 -10.90 -18.13
N LEU A 22 5.24 -10.69 -19.00
CA LEU A 22 4.68 -11.72 -19.89
C LEU A 22 5.47 -11.89 -21.18
N ASP A 23 6.31 -10.92 -21.55
CA ASP A 23 7.09 -10.98 -22.78
C ASP A 23 8.05 -12.18 -22.76
N PHE A 24 7.74 -13.18 -23.56
CA PHE A 24 8.56 -14.37 -23.75
C PHE A 24 9.25 -14.38 -25.12
N ALA A 25 8.80 -13.56 -26.05
CA ALA A 25 9.28 -13.45 -27.40
C ALA A 25 10.25 -12.26 -27.60
N GLU A 26 10.58 -11.54 -26.50
CA GLU A 26 11.46 -10.36 -26.49
C GLU A 26 11.08 -9.29 -27.54
N ILE A 27 9.75 -9.15 -27.78
CA ILE A 27 9.20 -8.21 -28.75
C ILE A 27 9.33 -6.76 -28.24
N LEU A 28 9.40 -6.57 -26.91
CA LEU A 28 9.44 -5.24 -26.32
C LEU A 28 10.81 -4.57 -26.53
N PRO A 29 10.85 -3.33 -27.06
CA PRO A 29 12.10 -2.60 -27.22
C PRO A 29 12.81 -2.40 -25.88
N ASN A 30 14.16 -2.36 -25.88
CA ASN A 30 15.00 -2.15 -24.70
C ASN A 30 14.63 -0.91 -23.88
N SER A 31 13.97 0.08 -24.47
CA SER A 31 13.45 1.26 -23.77
C SER A 31 12.40 0.90 -22.72
N PHE A 32 11.65 -0.20 -22.88
CA PHE A 32 10.66 -0.66 -21.89
C PHE A 32 11.31 -1.30 -20.67
N HIS A 33 12.53 -1.83 -20.76
CA HIS A 33 13.29 -2.33 -19.62
C HIS A 33 13.56 -1.22 -18.59
N ARG A 34 13.63 0.05 -19.03
CA ARG A 34 13.76 1.21 -18.14
C ARG A 34 12.53 1.42 -17.22
N LEU A 35 11.35 0.94 -17.63
CA LEU A 35 10.14 0.98 -16.77
C LEU A 35 10.30 0.14 -15.50
N ALA A 36 11.06 -0.96 -15.56
CA ALA A 36 11.38 -1.76 -14.39
C ALA A 36 12.19 -0.97 -13.34
N HIS A 37 13.10 -0.11 -13.80
CA HIS A 37 13.91 0.75 -12.91
C HIS A 37 13.13 1.88 -12.26
N LEU A 38 11.94 2.23 -12.76
CA LEU A 38 11.06 3.21 -12.11
C LEU A 38 10.44 2.71 -10.79
N GLN A 39 10.69 1.46 -10.42
CA GLN A 39 10.21 0.89 -9.18
C GLN A 39 11.17 1.21 -8.02
N PHE A 40 10.62 1.37 -6.80
CA PHE A 40 11.36 1.89 -5.66
C PHE A 40 12.54 0.98 -5.23
N ILE A 41 12.33 -0.31 -5.08
CA ILE A 41 13.38 -1.26 -4.67
C ILE A 41 14.39 -1.51 -5.80
N PRO A 42 14.01 -1.81 -7.06
CA PRO A 42 14.95 -1.87 -8.17
C PRO A 42 15.80 -0.60 -8.33
N ALA A 43 15.23 0.60 -8.09
CA ALA A 43 15.99 1.86 -8.11
C ALA A 43 17.05 1.94 -7.02
N ILE A 44 16.80 1.37 -5.82
CA ILE A 44 17.80 1.27 -4.75
C ILE A 44 18.93 0.32 -5.18
N PHE A 45 18.61 -0.88 -5.67
CA PHE A 45 19.62 -1.86 -6.08
C PHE A 45 20.48 -1.40 -7.26
N SER A 46 19.88 -0.69 -8.22
CA SER A 46 20.61 -0.12 -9.37
C SER A 46 21.35 1.18 -9.06
N LEU A 47 21.33 1.64 -7.79
CA LEU A 47 21.88 2.92 -7.34
C LEU A 47 21.43 4.12 -8.18
N SER A 48 20.25 4.05 -8.75
CA SER A 48 19.67 5.09 -9.60
C SER A 48 19.16 6.26 -8.75
N ILE A 49 20.10 7.10 -8.27
CA ILE A 49 19.83 8.23 -7.37
C ILE A 49 18.77 9.17 -7.94
N GLY A 50 18.80 9.43 -9.25
CA GLY A 50 17.81 10.29 -9.91
C GLY A 50 16.38 9.79 -9.81
N ILE A 51 16.17 8.48 -10.01
CA ILE A 51 14.84 7.88 -9.91
C ILE A 51 14.37 7.86 -8.46
N LEU A 52 15.25 7.52 -7.53
CA LEU A 52 14.93 7.53 -6.11
C LEU A 52 14.55 8.93 -5.63
N LEU A 53 15.33 9.94 -6.01
CA LEU A 53 15.05 11.35 -5.72
C LEU A 53 13.70 11.78 -6.33
N PHE A 54 13.45 11.42 -7.59
CA PHE A 54 12.16 11.68 -8.24
C PHE A 54 10.99 11.10 -7.46
N LEU A 55 11.06 9.84 -7.01
CA LEU A 55 10.00 9.18 -6.23
C LEU A 55 9.80 9.81 -4.85
N ILE A 56 10.90 10.25 -4.21
CA ILE A 56 10.84 10.97 -2.93
C ILE A 56 10.16 12.33 -3.14
N VAL A 57 10.59 13.12 -4.12
CA VAL A 57 10.00 14.43 -4.45
C VAL A 57 8.52 14.27 -4.83
N LEU A 58 8.18 13.28 -5.66
CA LEU A 58 6.81 12.97 -6.02
C LEU A 58 5.94 12.69 -4.78
N THR A 59 6.49 11.94 -3.81
CA THR A 59 5.79 11.62 -2.56
C THR A 59 5.67 12.84 -1.64
N LEU A 60 6.67 13.68 -1.57
CA LEU A 60 6.62 14.93 -0.79
C LEU A 60 5.68 15.96 -1.40
N LEU A 61 5.53 15.98 -2.71
CA LEU A 61 4.58 16.86 -3.39
C LEU A 61 3.14 16.35 -3.27
N PHE A 62 2.88 15.13 -3.70
CA PHE A 62 1.53 14.61 -3.95
C PHE A 62 1.09 13.49 -3.01
N GLY A 63 1.90 13.14 -1.99
CA GLY A 63 1.62 12.02 -1.11
C GLY A 63 1.93 10.66 -1.77
N ARG A 64 1.27 9.59 -1.32
CA ARG A 64 1.54 8.21 -1.77
C ARG A 64 0.90 7.86 -3.13
N VAL A 65 0.95 8.79 -4.07
CA VAL A 65 0.42 8.57 -5.44
C VAL A 65 1.13 7.39 -6.12
N TYR A 66 2.44 7.22 -5.92
CA TYR A 66 3.20 6.06 -6.40
C TYR A 66 2.47 4.73 -6.12
N CYS A 67 2.02 4.51 -4.86
CA CYS A 67 1.35 3.26 -4.48
C CYS A 67 -0.02 3.07 -5.17
N SER A 68 -0.60 4.13 -5.72
CA SER A 68 -1.92 4.06 -6.36
C SER A 68 -1.89 4.10 -7.88
N THR A 69 -0.76 4.51 -8.49
CA THR A 69 -0.64 4.68 -9.94
C THR A 69 0.47 3.86 -10.56
N ILE A 70 1.63 3.74 -9.91
CA ILE A 70 2.84 3.12 -10.50
C ILE A 70 3.00 1.69 -9.98
N CYS A 71 2.82 1.45 -8.68
CA CYS A 71 3.06 0.15 -8.08
C CYS A 71 2.04 -0.90 -8.55
N PRO A 72 2.45 -1.95 -9.29
CA PRO A 72 1.53 -2.94 -9.85
C PRO A 72 0.83 -3.76 -8.78
N MET A 73 1.51 -4.07 -7.67
CA MET A 73 0.91 -4.77 -6.53
C MET A 73 -0.21 -3.95 -5.87
N GLY A 74 -0.06 -2.62 -5.79
CA GLY A 74 -1.09 -1.73 -5.29
C GLY A 74 -2.33 -1.69 -6.19
N ILE A 75 -2.11 -1.75 -7.51
CA ILE A 75 -3.19 -1.77 -8.50
C ILE A 75 -3.90 -3.12 -8.47
N LEU A 76 -3.17 -4.24 -8.37
CA LEU A 76 -3.73 -5.58 -8.23
C LEU A 76 -4.68 -5.66 -7.02
N GLN A 77 -4.28 -5.14 -5.85
CA GLN A 77 -5.15 -5.06 -4.68
C GLN A 77 -6.41 -4.21 -4.95
N ASP A 78 -6.29 -3.14 -5.73
CA ASP A 78 -7.44 -2.31 -6.11
C ASP A 78 -8.42 -3.07 -7.02
N VAL A 79 -7.91 -3.90 -7.94
CA VAL A 79 -8.72 -4.75 -8.82
C VAL A 79 -9.46 -5.79 -7.98
N ILE A 80 -8.75 -6.54 -7.13
CA ILE A 80 -9.34 -7.57 -6.24
C ILE A 80 -10.41 -6.94 -5.34
N ALA A 81 -10.11 -5.79 -4.72
CA ALA A 81 -11.04 -5.08 -3.85
C ALA A 81 -12.28 -4.56 -4.62
N ARG A 82 -12.16 -4.27 -5.91
CA ARG A 82 -13.27 -3.87 -6.77
C ARG A 82 -14.15 -5.07 -7.12
N ILE A 83 -13.54 -6.20 -7.49
CA ILE A 83 -14.24 -7.47 -7.76
C ILE A 83 -14.99 -7.91 -6.50
N SER A 84 -14.35 -7.91 -5.32
CA SER A 84 -14.99 -8.24 -4.04
C SER A 84 -16.22 -7.40 -3.73
N LYS A 85 -16.24 -6.13 -4.19
CA LYS A 85 -17.41 -5.25 -4.02
C LYS A 85 -18.53 -5.51 -5.04
N ALA A 86 -18.15 -5.96 -6.22
CA ALA A 86 -19.11 -6.26 -7.29
C ALA A 86 -19.82 -7.60 -7.04
N THR A 87 -19.07 -8.62 -6.56
CA THR A 87 -19.58 -9.99 -6.38
C THR A 87 -20.25 -10.23 -5.01
N GLY A 88 -19.98 -9.35 -4.03
CA GLY A 88 -20.54 -9.52 -2.68
C GLY A 88 -22.03 -9.23 -2.60
N LYS A 89 -22.85 -10.19 -2.13
CA LYS A 89 -24.29 -10.04 -1.90
C LYS A 89 -24.64 -8.86 -0.97
N LYS A 90 -23.76 -8.48 -0.03
CA LYS A 90 -23.87 -7.28 0.80
C LYS A 90 -22.85 -6.24 0.34
N LYS A 91 -23.28 -4.99 0.08
CA LYS A 91 -22.38 -3.88 -0.28
C LYS A 91 -21.30 -3.71 0.80
N LYS A 92 -20.10 -4.17 0.50
CA LYS A 92 -18.97 -4.12 1.43
C LYS A 92 -18.60 -2.67 1.75
N ARG A 93 -18.63 -2.34 3.04
CA ARG A 93 -18.25 -1.05 3.57
C ARG A 93 -16.94 -1.19 4.32
N TYR A 94 -16.01 -0.29 4.07
CA TYR A 94 -14.81 -0.19 4.90
C TYR A 94 -15.15 0.63 6.15
N SER A 95 -14.47 0.33 7.25
CA SER A 95 -14.50 1.15 8.46
C SER A 95 -13.09 1.63 8.77
N TYR A 96 -12.99 2.71 9.50
CA TYR A 96 -11.70 3.15 10.04
C TYR A 96 -11.11 2.04 10.92
N SER A 97 -9.81 1.82 10.79
CA SER A 97 -9.05 0.97 11.69
C SER A 97 -7.75 1.70 12.10
N PRO A 98 -7.31 1.61 13.35
CA PRO A 98 -6.07 2.23 13.77
C PRO A 98 -4.86 1.63 13.05
N ALA A 99 -3.78 2.41 12.93
CA ALA A 99 -2.56 1.95 12.30
C ALA A 99 -1.86 0.89 13.16
N LYS A 100 -1.48 -0.24 12.55
CA LYS A 100 -0.69 -1.30 13.22
C LYS A 100 0.79 -0.93 13.20
N ASN A 101 1.17 0.11 13.93
CA ASN A 101 2.52 0.67 13.87
C ASN A 101 3.61 -0.34 14.26
N LYS A 102 3.40 -1.17 15.29
CA LYS A 102 4.36 -2.20 15.72
C LYS A 102 4.70 -3.15 14.57
N LEU A 103 3.68 -3.63 13.82
CA LEU A 103 3.88 -4.52 12.68
C LEU A 103 4.60 -3.80 11.53
N ARG A 104 4.22 -2.56 11.22
CA ARG A 104 4.85 -1.76 10.13
C ARG A 104 6.34 -1.56 10.36
N TRP A 105 6.70 -1.10 11.56
CA TRP A 105 8.10 -0.85 11.91
C TRP A 105 8.90 -2.14 12.09
N GLY A 106 8.28 -3.20 12.62
CA GLY A 106 8.91 -4.51 12.74
C GLY A 106 9.26 -5.12 11.38
N VAL A 107 8.33 -5.08 10.41
CA VAL A 107 8.60 -5.57 9.05
C VAL A 107 9.63 -4.70 8.33
N LEU A 108 9.57 -3.38 8.48
CA LEU A 108 10.59 -2.50 7.91
C LEU A 108 11.97 -2.78 8.51
N GLY A 109 12.06 -2.93 9.84
CA GLY A 109 13.31 -3.28 10.52
C GLY A 109 13.87 -4.63 10.04
N LEU A 110 13.01 -5.65 9.93
CA LEU A 110 13.39 -6.95 9.37
C LEU A 110 13.93 -6.82 7.94
N THR A 111 13.28 -6.00 7.10
CA THR A 111 13.72 -5.77 5.72
C THR A 111 15.08 -5.08 5.67
N VAL A 112 15.30 -4.05 6.51
CA VAL A 112 16.56 -3.31 6.58
C VAL A 112 17.68 -4.21 7.10
N VAL A 113 17.45 -4.93 8.18
CA VAL A 113 18.44 -5.88 8.73
C VAL A 113 18.74 -6.98 7.70
N GLY A 114 17.73 -7.55 7.07
CA GLY A 114 17.91 -8.55 6.00
C GLY A 114 18.75 -8.02 4.83
N PHE A 115 18.53 -6.76 4.44
CA PHE A 115 19.33 -6.09 3.41
C PHE A 115 20.80 -5.92 3.83
N LEU A 116 21.04 -5.42 5.05
CA LEU A 116 22.40 -5.21 5.59
C LEU A 116 23.17 -6.52 5.80
N CYS A 117 22.47 -7.60 6.19
CA CYS A 117 23.05 -8.94 6.31
C CYS A 117 23.22 -9.67 4.97
N GLY A 118 22.83 -9.08 3.84
CA GLY A 118 22.93 -9.69 2.52
C GLY A 118 21.81 -10.71 2.20
N PHE A 119 20.80 -10.87 3.04
CA PHE A 119 19.64 -11.75 2.78
C PHE A 119 18.67 -11.14 1.77
N THR A 120 19.10 -11.06 0.51
CA THR A 120 18.30 -10.51 -0.60
C THR A 120 16.95 -11.20 -0.81
N PHE A 121 16.85 -12.48 -0.42
CA PHE A 121 15.59 -13.24 -0.48
C PHE A 121 14.48 -12.60 0.36
N ILE A 122 14.77 -12.15 1.60
CA ILE A 122 13.79 -11.51 2.48
C ILE A 122 13.30 -10.21 1.84
N VAL A 123 14.24 -9.41 1.31
CA VAL A 123 13.90 -8.16 0.65
C VAL A 123 13.02 -8.43 -0.57
N GLY A 124 13.41 -9.37 -1.44
CA GLY A 124 12.64 -9.76 -2.61
C GLY A 124 11.26 -10.35 -2.28
N LEU A 125 11.09 -11.03 -1.13
CA LEU A 125 9.81 -11.56 -0.70
C LEU A 125 8.82 -10.45 -0.31
N LEU A 126 9.32 -9.41 0.36
CA LEU A 126 8.52 -8.29 0.89
C LEU A 126 8.36 -7.14 -0.11
N ASP A 127 9.23 -7.06 -1.11
CA ASP A 127 9.16 -6.05 -2.17
C ASP A 127 7.89 -6.23 -3.02
N PRO A 128 7.06 -5.19 -3.16
CA PRO A 128 5.81 -5.29 -3.91
C PRO A 128 6.01 -5.54 -5.40
N TYR A 129 7.12 -5.07 -6.00
CA TYR A 129 7.40 -5.28 -7.41
C TYR A 129 7.86 -6.72 -7.69
N SER A 130 8.83 -7.23 -6.91
CA SER A 130 9.30 -8.61 -7.00
C SER A 130 8.19 -9.62 -6.70
N ALA A 131 7.35 -9.33 -5.69
CA ALA A 131 6.20 -10.17 -5.36
C ALA A 131 5.18 -10.23 -6.51
N TYR A 132 4.91 -9.09 -7.18
CA TYR A 132 4.07 -9.06 -8.36
C TYR A 132 4.69 -9.80 -9.54
N GLY A 133 5.97 -9.57 -9.81
CA GLY A 133 6.72 -10.24 -10.88
C GLY A 133 6.70 -11.76 -10.73
N ARG A 134 6.94 -12.29 -9.50
CA ARG A 134 6.82 -13.73 -9.23
C ARG A 134 5.43 -14.28 -9.57
N VAL A 135 4.37 -13.57 -9.16
CA VAL A 135 2.99 -13.99 -9.48
C VAL A 135 2.77 -14.03 -10.98
N VAL A 136 3.22 -13.02 -11.72
CA VAL A 136 3.04 -12.97 -13.17
C VAL A 136 3.88 -14.04 -13.86
N VAL A 137 5.16 -14.18 -13.53
CA VAL A 137 6.08 -15.11 -14.19
C VAL A 137 5.74 -16.57 -13.90
N HIS A 138 5.34 -16.90 -12.65
CA HIS A 138 5.13 -18.30 -12.29
C HIS A 138 3.66 -18.77 -12.41
N ILE A 139 2.70 -17.85 -12.49
CA ILE A 139 1.27 -18.21 -12.61
C ILE A 139 0.71 -17.76 -13.95
N PHE A 140 0.82 -16.47 -14.30
CA PHE A 140 0.15 -15.95 -15.51
C PHE A 140 0.94 -16.27 -16.79
N LYS A 141 2.27 -16.23 -16.76
CA LYS A 141 3.09 -16.53 -17.95
C LYS A 141 2.90 -17.96 -18.45
N PRO A 142 2.96 -19.02 -17.63
CA PRO A 142 2.64 -20.38 -18.08
C PRO A 142 1.23 -20.53 -18.66
N ILE A 143 0.23 -19.89 -18.05
CA ILE A 143 -1.15 -19.90 -18.57
C ILE A 143 -1.22 -19.23 -19.94
N TYR A 144 -0.53 -18.12 -20.12
CA TYR A 144 -0.44 -17.41 -21.39
C TYR A 144 0.24 -18.27 -22.47
N MET A 145 1.36 -18.94 -22.12
CA MET A 145 2.08 -19.84 -23.03
C MET A 145 1.25 -21.06 -23.42
N LEU A 146 0.52 -21.66 -22.47
CA LEU A 146 -0.45 -22.73 -22.76
C LEU A 146 -1.56 -22.25 -23.71
N GLY A 147 -2.08 -21.05 -23.51
CA GLY A 147 -3.04 -20.42 -24.40
C GLY A 147 -2.50 -20.22 -25.81
N ASN A 148 -1.23 -19.78 -25.93
CA ASN A 148 -0.54 -19.65 -27.21
C ASN A 148 -0.40 -21.01 -27.92
N ASN A 149 0.02 -22.06 -27.21
CA ASN A 149 0.18 -23.41 -27.77
C ASN A 149 -1.18 -24.01 -28.19
N LEU A 150 -2.26 -23.69 -27.47
CA LEU A 150 -3.61 -24.07 -27.86
C LEU A 150 -4.03 -23.38 -29.17
N LEU A 151 -3.74 -22.09 -29.30
CA LEU A 151 -3.99 -21.34 -30.55
C LEU A 151 -3.15 -21.89 -31.69
N GLU A 152 -1.87 -22.17 -31.47
CA GLU A 152 -0.98 -22.80 -32.46
C GLU A 152 -1.61 -24.10 -32.98
N SER A 153 -2.01 -25.01 -32.09
CA SER A 153 -2.60 -26.29 -32.48
C SER A 153 -3.94 -26.15 -33.24
N LEU A 154 -4.71 -25.10 -32.96
CA LEU A 154 -5.95 -24.80 -33.69
C LEU A 154 -5.66 -24.21 -35.08
N PHE A 155 -4.73 -23.25 -35.18
CA PHE A 155 -4.40 -22.58 -36.44
C PHE A 155 -3.60 -23.48 -37.39
N ALA A 156 -2.75 -24.38 -36.87
CA ALA A 156 -2.05 -25.37 -37.65
C ALA A 156 -2.99 -26.30 -38.42
N ARG A 157 -4.21 -26.55 -37.92
CA ARG A 157 -5.23 -27.32 -38.67
C ARG A 157 -5.78 -26.61 -39.91
N PHE A 158 -5.55 -25.28 -40.00
CA PHE A 158 -5.93 -24.44 -41.13
C PHE A 158 -4.73 -24.00 -41.98
N ASP A 159 -3.60 -24.72 -41.88
CA ASP A 159 -2.32 -24.41 -42.55
C ASP A 159 -1.79 -22.98 -42.27
N ASN A 160 -2.16 -22.43 -41.12
CA ASN A 160 -1.73 -21.10 -40.71
C ASN A 160 -0.72 -21.20 -39.55
N TYR A 161 0.55 -20.86 -39.81
CA TYR A 161 1.67 -20.97 -38.87
C TYR A 161 2.07 -19.62 -38.26
N THR A 162 1.10 -18.76 -37.96
CA THR A 162 1.34 -17.46 -37.32
C THR A 162 1.80 -17.62 -35.87
N PHE A 163 1.36 -18.69 -35.19
CA PHE A 163 1.76 -19.03 -33.83
C PHE A 163 2.78 -20.16 -33.86
N TYR A 164 3.76 -20.09 -32.93
CA TYR A 164 4.76 -21.14 -32.75
C TYR A 164 4.65 -21.77 -31.38
N GLN A 165 5.03 -23.02 -31.27
CA GLN A 165 5.01 -23.76 -30.01
C GLN A 165 6.11 -23.24 -29.08
N VAL A 166 5.76 -23.02 -27.84
CA VAL A 166 6.65 -22.52 -26.77
C VAL A 166 6.72 -23.55 -25.66
N ASP A 167 7.93 -23.87 -25.20
CA ASP A 167 8.14 -24.76 -24.06
C ASP A 167 7.59 -24.16 -22.78
N THR A 168 6.63 -24.84 -22.16
CA THR A 168 5.97 -24.42 -20.92
C THR A 168 6.63 -25.05 -19.69
N SER A 169 7.97 -25.08 -19.64
CA SER A 169 8.68 -25.66 -18.51
C SER A 169 8.48 -24.81 -17.24
N ILE A 170 8.10 -25.48 -16.15
CA ILE A 170 8.02 -24.84 -14.83
C ILE A 170 9.46 -24.68 -14.32
N LEU A 171 9.97 -23.46 -14.29
CA LEU A 171 11.34 -23.12 -13.92
C LEU A 171 11.73 -23.61 -12.51
N SER A 172 10.79 -23.58 -11.54
CA SER A 172 11.03 -24.03 -10.18
C SER A 172 9.72 -24.22 -9.41
N ILE A 173 9.53 -25.39 -8.85
CA ILE A 173 8.34 -25.71 -8.01
C ILE A 173 8.32 -24.86 -6.75
N SER A 174 9.48 -24.61 -6.14
CA SER A 174 9.57 -23.78 -4.92
C SER A 174 9.13 -22.33 -5.19
N SER A 175 9.55 -21.73 -6.30
CA SER A 175 9.14 -20.39 -6.70
C SER A 175 7.65 -20.32 -7.04
N LEU A 176 7.09 -21.34 -7.66
CA LEU A 176 5.66 -21.46 -7.92
C LEU A 176 4.86 -21.50 -6.61
N LEU A 177 5.28 -22.31 -5.64
CA LEU A 177 4.61 -22.37 -4.33
C LEU A 177 4.65 -21.03 -3.61
N ILE A 178 5.79 -20.35 -3.61
CA ILE A 178 5.91 -19.00 -3.02
C ILE A 178 4.99 -18.02 -3.75
N ALA A 179 4.89 -18.08 -5.08
CA ALA A 179 4.00 -17.22 -5.85
C ALA A 179 2.53 -17.45 -5.51
N ILE A 180 2.11 -18.72 -5.40
CA ILE A 180 0.73 -19.09 -5.03
C ILE A 180 0.41 -18.61 -3.62
N ILE A 181 1.28 -18.86 -2.64
CA ILE A 181 1.09 -18.41 -1.25
C ILE A 181 1.01 -16.88 -1.21
N THR A 182 1.91 -16.19 -1.89
CA THR A 182 1.92 -14.73 -1.95
C THR A 182 0.61 -14.19 -2.54
N LEU A 183 0.17 -14.75 -3.68
CA LEU A 183 -1.08 -14.36 -4.31
C LEU A 183 -2.28 -14.63 -3.39
N ALA A 184 -2.34 -15.80 -2.74
CA ALA A 184 -3.42 -16.17 -1.82
C ALA A 184 -3.51 -15.19 -0.64
N VAL A 185 -2.38 -14.87 -0.01
CA VAL A 185 -2.32 -13.91 1.12
C VAL A 185 -2.80 -12.53 0.68
N ILE A 186 -2.28 -12.03 -0.46
CA ILE A 186 -2.67 -10.73 -0.99
C ILE A 186 -4.15 -10.72 -1.38
N PHE A 187 -4.63 -11.79 -2.02
CA PHE A 187 -6.03 -11.93 -2.41
C PHE A 187 -6.96 -11.86 -1.18
N VAL A 188 -6.69 -12.67 -0.15
CA VAL A 188 -7.50 -12.68 1.09
C VAL A 188 -7.48 -11.31 1.78
N MET A 189 -6.30 -10.68 1.90
CA MET A 189 -6.18 -9.38 2.52
C MET A 189 -6.89 -8.28 1.71
N ALA A 190 -6.73 -8.26 0.39
CA ALA A 190 -7.38 -7.29 -0.48
C ALA A 190 -8.90 -7.52 -0.56
N TRP A 191 -9.32 -8.79 -0.58
CA TRP A 191 -10.72 -9.17 -0.57
C TRP A 191 -11.44 -8.69 0.68
N LYS A 192 -10.85 -8.91 1.86
CA LYS A 192 -11.49 -8.57 3.16
C LYS A 192 -11.30 -7.10 3.54
N HIS A 193 -10.10 -6.55 3.41
CA HIS A 193 -9.71 -5.28 4.02
C HIS A 193 -9.18 -4.22 3.04
N GLY A 194 -9.17 -4.49 1.73
CA GLY A 194 -8.68 -3.56 0.73
C GLY A 194 -7.15 -3.47 0.72
N ARG A 195 -6.56 -2.28 0.97
CA ARG A 195 -5.12 -2.04 0.86
C ARG A 195 -4.32 -2.31 2.14
N THR A 196 -4.72 -3.32 2.91
CA THR A 196 -4.06 -3.62 4.19
C THR A 196 -2.61 -4.07 3.99
N TRP A 197 -2.30 -4.87 2.97
CA TRP A 197 -0.92 -5.27 2.67
C TRP A 197 0.00 -4.06 2.53
N CYS A 198 -0.35 -3.09 1.67
CA CYS A 198 0.45 -1.88 1.45
C CYS A 198 0.59 -1.01 2.70
N ASN A 199 -0.32 -1.12 3.66
CA ASN A 199 -0.35 -0.29 4.86
C ASN A 199 0.21 -0.96 6.10
N THR A 200 0.49 -2.28 6.07
CA THR A 200 0.95 -3.03 7.26
C THR A 200 2.21 -3.85 7.02
N ILE A 201 2.35 -4.46 5.84
CA ILE A 201 3.43 -5.41 5.56
C ILE A 201 4.47 -4.82 4.59
N CYS A 202 4.04 -4.03 3.61
CA CYS A 202 4.93 -3.51 2.58
C CYS A 202 5.95 -2.50 3.14
N PRO A 203 7.28 -2.76 3.06
CA PRO A 203 8.31 -1.85 3.54
C PRO A 203 8.32 -0.53 2.77
N VAL A 204 8.17 -0.57 1.44
CA VAL A 204 8.04 0.63 0.59
C VAL A 204 6.84 1.46 1.02
N GLY A 205 5.70 0.81 1.31
CA GLY A 205 4.51 1.45 1.82
C GLY A 205 4.72 2.14 3.17
N THR A 206 5.60 1.62 4.01
CA THR A 206 5.93 2.22 5.32
C THR A 206 6.81 3.45 5.14
N ILE A 207 7.87 3.37 4.32
CA ILE A 207 8.79 4.49 4.02
C ILE A 207 8.02 5.64 3.37
N LEU A 208 7.30 5.38 2.27
CA LEU A 208 6.51 6.41 1.59
C LEU A 208 5.37 6.94 2.47
N GLY A 209 4.85 6.12 3.39
CA GLY A 209 3.88 6.53 4.39
C GLY A 209 4.42 7.52 5.40
N LEU A 210 5.69 7.40 5.79
CA LEU A 210 6.37 8.37 6.63
C LEU A 210 6.53 9.71 5.90
N LEU A 211 7.05 9.67 4.68
CA LEU A 211 7.26 10.86 3.84
C LEU A 211 5.94 11.59 3.52
N SER A 212 4.86 10.85 3.26
CA SER A 212 3.55 11.44 2.91
C SER A 212 2.90 12.24 4.05
N ARG A 213 3.36 12.07 5.30
CA ARG A 213 2.94 12.95 6.40
C ARG A 213 3.35 14.40 6.16
N PHE A 214 4.44 14.61 5.44
CA PHE A 214 5.00 15.93 5.13
C PHE A 214 4.61 16.41 3.73
N SER A 215 3.74 15.67 3.00
CA SER A 215 3.38 16.05 1.63
C SER A 215 2.71 17.40 1.55
N LEU A 216 3.01 18.11 0.46
CA LEU A 216 2.49 19.45 0.19
C LEU A 216 0.99 19.41 -0.15
N PHE A 217 0.58 18.51 -1.05
CA PHE A 217 -0.82 18.33 -1.41
C PHE A 217 -1.43 17.16 -0.65
N LYS A 218 -2.57 17.40 0.01
CA LYS A 218 -3.29 16.42 0.83
C LYS A 218 -4.80 16.50 0.62
N VAL A 219 -5.47 15.36 0.82
CA VAL A 219 -6.92 15.36 0.95
C VAL A 219 -7.27 15.88 2.34
N ARG A 220 -8.08 16.93 2.43
CA ARG A 220 -8.52 17.55 3.68
C ARG A 220 -10.02 17.46 3.84
N ILE A 221 -10.47 17.47 5.08
CA ILE A 221 -11.89 17.54 5.45
C ILE A 221 -12.16 18.98 5.93
N ASP A 222 -13.04 19.67 5.24
CA ASP A 222 -13.58 20.94 5.68
C ASP A 222 -14.67 20.65 6.71
N THR A 223 -14.39 20.92 7.97
CA THR A 223 -15.29 20.62 9.09
C THR A 223 -16.55 21.47 9.06
N ALA A 224 -16.48 22.70 8.53
CA ALA A 224 -17.63 23.58 8.41
C ALA A 224 -18.70 23.03 7.44
N LYS A 225 -18.25 22.27 6.42
CA LYS A 225 -19.15 21.63 5.42
C LYS A 225 -19.43 20.17 5.72
N CYS A 226 -18.73 19.55 6.68
CA CYS A 226 -18.84 18.15 6.96
C CYS A 226 -19.95 17.85 7.96
N ASN A 227 -20.95 17.08 7.53
CA ASN A 227 -22.05 16.65 8.39
C ASN A 227 -21.80 15.28 9.08
N GLY A 228 -20.58 14.76 9.10
CA GLY A 228 -20.22 13.52 9.80
C GLY A 228 -20.81 12.21 9.21
N CYS A 229 -21.42 12.22 8.02
CA CYS A 229 -22.17 11.09 7.46
C CYS A 229 -21.35 9.80 7.21
N GLY A 230 -20.01 9.83 7.29
CA GLY A 230 -19.14 8.68 7.19
C GLY A 230 -19.00 8.03 5.79
N LEU A 231 -19.65 8.57 4.75
CA LEU A 231 -19.59 7.99 3.40
C LEU A 231 -18.16 7.92 2.84
N CYS A 232 -17.31 8.89 3.16
CA CYS A 232 -15.90 8.91 2.78
C CYS A 232 -15.13 7.74 3.41
N ALA A 233 -15.37 7.45 4.69
CA ALA A 233 -14.75 6.32 5.39
C ALA A 233 -15.18 4.97 4.79
N THR A 234 -16.48 4.78 4.49
CA THR A 234 -16.98 3.52 3.89
C THR A 234 -16.43 3.23 2.49
N LYS A 235 -15.96 4.24 1.77
CA LYS A 235 -15.33 4.09 0.45
C LYS A 235 -13.81 4.09 0.51
N CYS A 236 -13.21 4.35 1.67
CA CYS A 236 -11.77 4.41 1.84
C CYS A 236 -11.15 3.02 1.90
N LYS A 237 -10.49 2.60 0.81
CA LYS A 237 -9.81 1.30 0.70
C LYS A 237 -8.63 1.16 1.68
N ALA A 238 -8.04 2.26 2.09
CA ALA A 238 -6.92 2.31 3.04
C ALA A 238 -7.37 2.31 4.50
N ALA A 239 -8.69 2.43 4.75
CA ALA A 239 -9.28 2.50 6.10
C ALA A 239 -8.65 3.58 7.00
N CYS A 240 -8.23 4.72 6.39
CA CYS A 240 -7.46 5.77 7.04
C CYS A 240 -8.28 7.01 7.42
N ILE A 241 -9.60 7.03 7.16
CA ILE A 241 -10.47 8.18 7.43
C ILE A 241 -11.31 7.89 8.67
N ASN A 242 -11.09 8.67 9.73
CA ASN A 242 -11.96 8.70 10.90
C ASN A 242 -13.01 9.80 10.70
N SER A 243 -14.23 9.42 10.38
CA SER A 243 -15.31 10.36 10.13
C SER A 243 -15.89 10.98 11.41
N LYS A 244 -15.67 10.36 12.57
CA LYS A 244 -16.13 10.88 13.86
C LYS A 244 -15.25 12.05 14.33
N GLU A 245 -13.94 11.91 14.14
CA GLU A 245 -12.94 12.91 14.52
C GLU A 245 -12.56 13.84 13.38
N HIS A 246 -13.21 13.71 12.21
CA HIS A 246 -12.88 14.45 10.98
C HIS A 246 -11.39 14.35 10.59
N ALA A 247 -10.71 13.26 10.95
CA ALA A 247 -9.28 13.07 10.79
C ALA A 247 -8.94 12.08 9.67
N ILE A 248 -7.84 12.35 8.98
CA ILE A 248 -7.27 11.46 7.96
C ILE A 248 -5.85 11.08 8.37
N ASP A 249 -5.58 9.78 8.48
CA ASP A 249 -4.20 9.29 8.67
C ASP A 249 -3.45 9.31 7.34
N TYR A 250 -2.66 10.35 7.13
CA TYR A 250 -1.87 10.54 5.90
C TYR A 250 -0.78 9.49 5.73
N SER A 251 -0.30 8.86 6.80
CA SER A 251 0.67 7.78 6.69
C SER A 251 0.13 6.54 5.96
N ARG A 252 -1.19 6.42 5.84
CA ARG A 252 -1.89 5.31 5.19
C ARG A 252 -2.71 5.74 3.98
N CYS A 253 -2.96 7.04 3.82
CA CYS A 253 -3.63 7.55 2.63
C CYS A 253 -2.78 7.23 1.40
N VAL A 254 -3.40 6.73 0.34
CA VAL A 254 -2.73 6.37 -0.93
C VAL A 254 -3.20 7.27 -2.07
N ASP A 255 -3.79 8.39 -1.74
CA ASP A 255 -4.28 9.43 -2.65
C ASP A 255 -5.06 8.87 -3.85
N CYS A 256 -5.97 7.91 -3.55
CA CYS A 256 -6.79 7.25 -4.56
C CYS A 256 -8.01 8.07 -4.99
N PHE A 257 -8.30 9.18 -4.32
CA PHE A 257 -9.39 10.15 -4.60
C PHE A 257 -10.81 9.57 -4.61
N ASN A 258 -11.02 8.36 -4.08
CA ASN A 258 -12.35 7.77 -4.02
C ASN A 258 -13.28 8.51 -3.05
N CYS A 259 -12.73 9.10 -1.98
CA CYS A 259 -13.47 9.86 -0.99
C CYS A 259 -14.02 11.18 -1.55
N LEU A 260 -13.27 11.85 -2.45
CA LEU A 260 -13.69 13.10 -3.08
C LEU A 260 -14.99 12.92 -3.89
N GLY A 261 -15.11 11.78 -4.60
CA GLY A 261 -16.24 11.53 -5.49
C GLY A 261 -17.54 11.09 -4.79
N VAL A 262 -17.51 10.84 -3.47
CA VAL A 262 -18.69 10.37 -2.72
C VAL A 262 -19.21 11.39 -1.71
N CYS A 263 -18.47 12.45 -1.48
CA CYS A 263 -18.87 13.52 -0.58
C CYS A 263 -19.92 14.43 -1.25
N LYS A 264 -21.18 14.28 -0.85
CA LYS A 264 -22.29 15.11 -1.37
C LYS A 264 -22.13 16.59 -0.98
N GLN A 265 -21.59 16.84 0.20
CA GLN A 265 -21.37 18.19 0.75
C GLN A 265 -20.10 18.87 0.21
N LYS A 266 -19.34 18.21 -0.68
CA LYS A 266 -18.06 18.70 -1.19
C LYS A 266 -17.09 19.13 -0.06
N ALA A 267 -17.23 18.57 1.14
CA ALA A 267 -16.39 18.86 2.29
C ALA A 267 -14.98 18.29 2.18
N LEU A 268 -14.71 17.41 1.20
CA LEU A 268 -13.38 16.85 0.94
C LEU A 268 -12.73 17.57 -0.22
N VAL A 269 -11.57 18.16 0.02
CA VAL A 269 -10.80 18.91 -0.96
C VAL A 269 -9.37 18.39 -1.01
N TYR A 270 -8.80 18.34 -2.21
CA TYR A 270 -7.36 18.10 -2.40
C TYR A 270 -6.67 19.44 -2.58
N ALA A 271 -5.92 19.88 -1.57
CA ALA A 271 -5.37 21.24 -1.49
C ALA A 271 -3.96 21.22 -0.88
N PRO A 272 -3.13 22.28 -1.17
CA PRO A 272 -1.83 22.41 -0.56
C PRO A 272 -1.93 22.59 0.96
N SER A 273 -0.95 22.04 1.68
CA SER A 273 -0.86 22.06 3.14
C SER A 273 -0.64 23.45 3.72
N LEU A 274 -0.08 24.37 2.92
CA LEU A 274 0.28 25.74 3.33
C LEU A 274 -0.91 26.69 3.46
N LYS A 275 -2.07 26.38 2.89
CA LYS A 275 -3.28 27.15 3.16
C LYS A 275 -3.70 26.91 4.60
N LYS A 276 -3.42 27.86 5.48
CA LYS A 276 -3.90 27.93 6.84
C LYS A 276 -5.41 27.71 6.81
N GLN A 277 -5.84 26.56 7.32
CA GLN A 277 -7.23 26.34 7.60
C GLN A 277 -7.50 27.30 8.75
N SER A 278 -8.27 28.36 8.49
CA SER A 278 -8.82 29.18 9.57
C SER A 278 -9.50 28.19 10.54
N ASP A 279 -8.95 28.07 11.72
CA ASP A 279 -9.51 27.48 12.93
C ASP A 279 -10.12 26.07 12.83
N VAL A 280 -9.27 25.10 12.49
CA VAL A 280 -9.53 23.73 12.89
C VAL A 280 -8.27 23.16 13.54
N GLU A 281 -8.17 23.34 14.83
CA GLU A 281 -7.33 22.51 15.68
C GLU A 281 -7.60 21.05 15.30
N THR A 282 -6.61 20.41 14.72
CA THR A 282 -6.61 18.95 14.60
C THR A 282 -6.48 18.45 16.02
N PRO A 283 -7.49 17.80 16.61
CA PRO A 283 -7.26 17.12 17.88
C PRO A 283 -6.07 16.19 17.63
N ALA A 284 -5.03 16.36 18.41
CA ALA A 284 -3.94 15.41 18.45
C ALA A 284 -4.56 14.02 18.54
N PRO A 285 -4.04 12.98 17.87
CA PRO A 285 -4.57 11.64 18.05
C PRO A 285 -4.58 11.39 19.55
N SER A 286 -5.79 11.25 20.10
CA SER A 286 -5.94 10.85 21.48
C SER A 286 -5.13 9.56 21.62
N SER A 287 -4.01 9.65 22.32
CA SER A 287 -3.29 8.50 22.78
C SER A 287 -4.35 7.62 23.44
N PRO A 288 -4.46 6.33 23.12
CA PRO A 288 -5.28 5.44 23.92
C PRO A 288 -4.83 5.65 25.35
N ASP A 289 -5.78 5.89 26.26
CA ASP A 289 -5.53 5.98 27.68
C ASP A 289 -4.56 4.87 28.08
N LEU A 290 -3.30 5.24 28.19
CA LEU A 290 -2.32 4.41 28.87
C LEU A 290 -2.65 4.59 30.35
N ASP A 291 -3.37 3.59 30.85
CA ASP A 291 -3.49 3.31 32.26
C ASP A 291 -2.23 3.79 32.99
N SER A 292 -2.39 4.78 33.83
CA SER A 292 -1.32 5.44 34.58
C SER A 292 -0.51 4.48 35.45
N SER A 293 -0.93 3.21 35.56
CA SER A 293 -0.25 2.16 36.33
C SER A 293 0.96 1.52 35.61
N LYS A 294 1.15 1.74 34.29
CA LYS A 294 2.24 1.12 33.52
C LYS A 294 3.41 2.06 33.15
N ARG A 295 3.44 3.28 33.66
CA ARG A 295 4.55 4.22 33.40
C ARG A 295 5.81 3.99 34.25
N ARG A 296 5.92 2.91 35.04
CA ARG A 296 7.07 2.66 35.94
C ARG A 296 8.13 1.69 35.43
N PHE A 297 8.18 1.34 34.16
CA PHE A 297 9.10 0.28 33.73
C PHE A 297 10.24 0.71 32.80
N TRP A 298 10.36 1.96 32.41
CA TRP A 298 11.48 2.43 31.58
C TRP A 298 11.96 3.82 31.98
N LEU A 299 12.59 3.93 33.18
CA LEU A 299 13.59 4.94 33.45
C LEU A 299 14.86 4.24 33.95
N PRO A 300 16.04 4.57 33.43
CA PRO A 300 17.26 3.98 33.93
C PRO A 300 17.55 4.49 35.35
N VAL A 301 17.93 3.52 36.16
CA VAL A 301 18.50 3.69 37.51
C VAL A 301 19.65 4.70 37.42
N LEU A 302 19.45 5.91 37.94
CA LEU A 302 20.49 6.75 38.50
C LEU A 302 19.84 7.94 39.21
N LEU A 303 20.25 8.03 40.50
CA LEU A 303 20.02 9.15 41.45
C LEU A 303 18.75 9.04 42.31
N LEU A 304 18.97 8.33 43.43
CA LEU A 304 18.32 8.62 44.71
C LEU A 304 18.89 9.96 45.30
N PRO A 305 18.12 10.69 46.11
CA PRO A 305 18.20 10.47 47.55
C PRO A 305 16.86 10.43 48.32
N GLU A 306 16.93 9.67 49.38
CA GLU A 306 16.23 9.47 50.63
C GLU A 306 15.18 10.49 51.10
N GLN A 307 14.10 9.94 51.48
CA GLN A 307 13.21 9.94 52.68
C GLN A 307 13.14 11.20 53.60
N PRO A 308 12.07 11.51 54.31
CA PRO A 308 11.58 10.64 55.43
C PRO A 308 10.04 10.53 55.61
N PRO A 309 9.61 9.82 56.68
CA PRO A 309 8.29 9.20 56.73
C PRO A 309 7.34 9.94 57.67
N ASN A 310 6.10 9.40 57.71
CA ASN A 310 5.07 9.49 58.80
C ASN A 310 3.94 10.51 58.63
N SER A 311 2.76 10.01 58.49
CA SER A 311 1.82 9.89 59.63
C SER A 311 0.47 9.34 59.17
N SER A 312 0.03 8.43 59.98
CA SER A 312 -1.13 7.60 59.93
C SER A 312 -2.47 8.35 60.23
N PRO A 313 -3.57 7.65 60.45
CA PRO A 313 -4.87 7.83 59.81
C PRO A 313 -5.94 8.31 60.77
N LYS A 314 -7.14 8.62 60.29
CA LYS A 314 -8.38 8.39 61.04
C LYS A 314 -9.60 9.00 60.33
N PRO A 315 -10.84 8.78 60.84
CA PRO A 315 -11.72 7.75 60.31
C PRO A 315 -13.12 8.28 59.95
N ARG A 316 -13.92 7.39 59.33
CA ARG A 316 -15.39 7.20 59.41
C ARG A 316 -16.26 8.28 60.10
N ASN A 317 -17.32 8.59 59.44
CA ASN A 317 -18.73 8.57 59.93
C ASN A 317 -19.57 9.33 58.91
N LEU A 318 -20.59 8.88 58.47
CA LEU A 318 -21.93 8.29 58.66
C LEU A 318 -22.53 8.16 57.29
#